data_114406a903613de4f0fc9b7fe74366a3
#
_entry.id   114406a903613de4f0fc9b7fe74366a3
#
_cell.length_a   1.000
_cell.length_b   1.000
_cell.length_c   1.000
_cell.angle_alpha   90.00
_cell.angle_beta   90.00
_cell.angle_gamma   90.00
#
_symmetry.space_group_name_H-M   'P 1'
#
loop_
_entity.id
_entity.type
_entity.pdbx_description
1 polymer ?
#
loop_
_entity_poly.entity_id
_entity_poly.type
_entity_poly.pdbx_seq_one_letter_code
_entity_poly.pdbx_strand_id
1 'polypeptide(L)'
;MKNGLEDQYVIKNNKRLRYGYTTGSCAAGAARGAVRMLLSGETLSEVELDTPKGITLTLQLHDITRGETYVSCAVQKDAGDDPDTTNGILVYVKAEKFSVSAAEQTGQQQKTERSRPQIILDGGIGVGRVTKPGLSQKVGEAAINPVPRAMILREAEEAAQEYDYEGGLKLTVSVPQGEEIAKKTFNPRLGILGGISILGTSGIVEPMSEKALIESIHVEMKQHFCQGENYILVTPGNYGADYLREHMSIPFENNIKCSNYVGETIDMAIDMGVKGILFVAHIGKFVKVAAGIMNTHSHCADGRMEVLCASAIRAGGSLECAREILEAGTTDEALAVLDSYGILKETMAVVMEKIQFYLDHRSYEQILLGAVVFSNVYGLLGQTRDAEELIHKIQEQAVGENDIS
;
A
#
# COMPACT_ATOMS: atom_id res chain seq x y z
N MET A 1 -10.98 29.02 -2.70
CA MET A 1 -12.06 28.53 -3.57
C MET A 1 -12.57 27.21 -3.00
N LYS A 2 -13.85 26.92 -3.22
CA LYS A 2 -14.42 25.65 -2.76
C LYS A 2 -14.02 24.55 -3.75
N ASN A 3 -13.55 23.41 -3.24
CA ASN A 3 -13.11 22.27 -4.07
C ASN A 3 -14.01 21.03 -3.94
N GLY A 4 -15.14 21.15 -3.24
CA GLY A 4 -16.10 20.07 -2.98
C GLY A 4 -15.78 19.21 -1.74
N LEU A 5 -14.73 19.55 -0.98
CA LEU A 5 -14.28 18.79 0.19
C LEU A 5 -14.43 19.56 1.52
N GLU A 6 -15.10 20.72 1.51
CA GLU A 6 -15.18 21.62 2.68
C GLU A 6 -15.80 20.95 3.91
N ASP A 7 -16.78 20.09 3.67
CA ASP A 7 -17.50 19.35 4.72
C ASP A 7 -17.05 17.88 4.84
N GLN A 8 -16.02 17.49 4.09
CA GLN A 8 -15.50 16.12 4.05
C GLN A 8 -14.29 15.97 4.99
N TYR A 9 -14.45 15.17 6.04
CA TYR A 9 -13.42 14.94 7.04
C TYR A 9 -13.60 13.59 7.75
N VAL A 10 -12.55 13.13 8.38
CA VAL A 10 -12.58 12.01 9.33
C VAL A 10 -12.11 12.48 10.71
N ILE A 11 -12.69 11.92 11.76
CA ILE A 11 -12.23 12.16 13.14
C ILE A 11 -11.30 11.03 13.54
N LYS A 12 -10.02 11.34 13.77
CA LYS A 12 -9.00 10.40 14.28
C LYS A 12 -8.21 11.05 15.41
N ASN A 13 -7.99 10.30 16.48
CA ASN A 13 -7.26 10.78 17.66
C ASN A 13 -7.79 12.14 18.18
N ASN A 14 -9.11 12.32 18.24
CA ASN A 14 -9.81 13.56 18.61
C ASN A 14 -9.48 14.78 17.72
N LYS A 15 -8.92 14.55 16.53
CA LYS A 15 -8.66 15.60 15.53
C LYS A 15 -9.58 15.41 14.34
N ARG A 16 -10.10 16.53 13.84
CA ARG A 16 -10.82 16.58 12.57
C ARG A 16 -9.77 16.72 11.46
N LEU A 17 -9.68 15.71 10.59
CA LEU A 17 -8.73 15.65 9.48
C LEU A 17 -9.48 15.80 8.16
N ARG A 18 -9.08 16.78 7.35
CA ARG A 18 -9.69 17.13 6.06
C ARG A 18 -9.31 16.10 4.99
N TYR A 19 -10.26 15.70 4.16
CA TYR A 19 -10.01 14.89 2.98
C TYR A 19 -9.20 15.64 1.92
N GLY A 20 -8.53 14.89 1.07
CA GLY A 20 -7.88 15.34 -0.15
C GLY A 20 -8.35 14.56 -1.37
N TYR A 21 -7.67 14.73 -2.50
CA TYR A 21 -7.93 13.97 -3.71
C TYR A 21 -6.63 13.38 -4.29
N THR A 22 -6.80 12.26 -5.03
CA THR A 22 -5.70 11.40 -5.47
C THR A 22 -4.99 11.94 -6.72
N THR A 23 -3.79 11.39 -7.03
CA THR A 23 -3.12 11.64 -8.32
C THR A 23 -3.98 11.21 -9.50
N GLY A 24 -4.82 10.17 -9.32
CA GLY A 24 -5.80 9.74 -10.33
C GLY A 24 -6.85 10.81 -10.62
N SER A 25 -7.40 11.46 -9.58
CA SER A 25 -8.36 12.56 -9.75
C SER A 25 -7.72 13.78 -10.40
N CYS A 26 -6.47 14.11 -10.02
CA CYS A 26 -5.72 15.19 -10.68
C CYS A 26 -5.56 14.92 -12.17
N ALA A 27 -5.13 13.71 -12.55
CA ALA A 27 -4.93 13.32 -13.95
C ALA A 27 -6.26 13.30 -14.74
N ALA A 28 -7.36 12.82 -14.13
CA ALA A 28 -8.67 12.80 -14.75
C ALA A 28 -9.21 14.22 -14.99
N GLY A 29 -9.11 15.12 -14.01
CA GLY A 29 -9.50 16.53 -14.16
C GLY A 29 -8.64 17.26 -15.18
N ALA A 30 -7.32 17.04 -15.17
CA ALA A 30 -6.42 17.61 -16.18
C ALA A 30 -6.72 17.08 -17.59
N ALA A 31 -7.10 15.79 -17.75
CA ALA A 31 -7.50 15.20 -19.01
C ALA A 31 -8.79 15.85 -19.55
N ARG A 32 -9.84 15.97 -18.71
CA ARG A 32 -11.08 16.67 -19.06
C ARG A 32 -10.81 18.11 -19.53
N GLY A 33 -10.03 18.85 -18.75
CA GLY A 33 -9.67 20.23 -19.08
C GLY A 33 -8.89 20.35 -20.37
N ALA A 34 -7.84 19.52 -20.58
CA ALA A 34 -7.02 19.55 -21.77
C ALA A 34 -7.81 19.19 -23.04
N VAL A 35 -8.67 18.16 -22.99
CA VAL A 35 -9.50 17.74 -24.14
C VAL A 35 -10.54 18.80 -24.46
N ARG A 36 -11.29 19.34 -23.48
CA ARG A 36 -12.27 20.41 -23.70
C ARG A 36 -11.62 21.63 -24.32
N MET A 37 -10.49 22.09 -23.79
CA MET A 37 -9.76 23.24 -24.32
C MET A 37 -9.19 22.97 -25.72
N LEU A 38 -8.79 21.74 -26.04
CA LEU A 38 -8.26 21.34 -27.36
C LEU A 38 -9.36 21.37 -28.43
N LEU A 39 -10.59 20.99 -28.07
CA LEU A 39 -11.71 20.86 -28.99
C LEU A 39 -12.50 22.18 -29.13
N SER A 40 -12.74 22.90 -28.05
CA SER A 40 -13.46 24.18 -28.07
C SER A 40 -12.62 25.36 -28.56
N GLY A 41 -11.29 25.32 -28.35
CA GLY A 41 -10.42 26.49 -28.52
C GLY A 41 -10.48 27.49 -27.34
N GLU A 42 -11.38 27.34 -26.40
CA GLU A 42 -11.53 28.19 -25.22
C GLU A 42 -10.53 27.86 -24.12
N THR A 43 -10.27 28.79 -23.21
CA THR A 43 -9.44 28.54 -22.01
C THR A 43 -10.35 28.35 -20.79
N LEU A 44 -10.14 27.23 -20.07
CA LEU A 44 -10.85 26.92 -18.84
C LEU A 44 -9.92 27.15 -17.65
N SER A 45 -10.49 27.70 -16.56
CA SER A 45 -9.78 27.88 -15.28
C SER A 45 -9.98 26.70 -14.32
N GLU A 46 -11.09 25.98 -14.47
CA GLU A 46 -11.46 24.86 -13.59
C GLU A 46 -12.33 23.84 -14.32
N VAL A 47 -12.43 22.65 -13.73
CA VAL A 47 -13.32 21.57 -14.19
C VAL A 47 -13.96 20.88 -13.00
N GLU A 48 -15.17 20.38 -13.19
CA GLU A 48 -15.81 19.46 -12.27
C GLU A 48 -15.47 18.02 -12.61
N LEU A 49 -15.26 17.19 -11.58
CA LEU A 49 -14.92 15.78 -11.68
C LEU A 49 -15.73 14.96 -10.67
N ASP A 50 -16.52 14.02 -11.16
CA ASP A 50 -17.19 13.04 -10.33
C ASP A 50 -16.26 11.87 -9.98
N THR A 51 -16.00 11.68 -8.68
CA THR A 51 -15.12 10.63 -8.19
C THR A 51 -15.88 9.32 -7.98
N PRO A 52 -15.20 8.15 -8.00
CA PRO A 52 -15.81 6.87 -7.66
C PRO A 52 -16.43 6.82 -6.26
N LYS A 53 -15.99 7.71 -5.35
CA LYS A 53 -16.58 7.86 -4.01
C LYS A 53 -17.93 8.57 -4.02
N GLY A 54 -18.36 9.14 -5.16
CA GLY A 54 -19.60 9.91 -5.27
C GLY A 54 -19.47 11.35 -4.79
N ILE A 55 -18.26 11.88 -4.71
CA ILE A 55 -17.97 13.28 -4.38
C ILE A 55 -17.58 14.00 -5.67
N THR A 56 -18.25 15.09 -5.99
CA THR A 56 -17.87 15.98 -7.09
C THR A 56 -16.78 16.94 -6.64
N LEU A 57 -15.65 16.94 -7.31
CA LEU A 57 -14.52 17.85 -7.07
C LEU A 57 -14.56 19.01 -8.06
N THR A 58 -14.25 20.23 -7.60
CA THR A 58 -13.95 21.38 -8.45
C THR A 58 -12.44 21.58 -8.47
N LEU A 59 -11.80 21.25 -9.60
CA LEU A 59 -10.34 21.22 -9.75
C LEU A 59 -9.87 22.41 -10.58
N GLN A 60 -8.94 23.19 -10.03
CA GLN A 60 -8.32 24.33 -10.72
C GLN A 60 -7.30 23.83 -11.74
N LEU A 61 -7.31 24.42 -12.94
CA LEU A 61 -6.36 24.12 -14.00
C LEU A 61 -5.21 25.12 -13.97
N HIS A 62 -3.99 24.58 -14.00
CA HIS A 62 -2.74 25.33 -13.92
C HIS A 62 -1.89 25.10 -15.17
N ASP A 63 -0.92 25.98 -15.42
CA ASP A 63 0.13 25.84 -16.42
C ASP A 63 -0.37 25.45 -17.83
N ILE A 64 -1.42 26.12 -18.26
CA ILE A 64 -2.06 25.84 -19.55
C ILE A 64 -1.12 26.22 -20.68
N THR A 65 -0.78 25.26 -21.53
CA THR A 65 0.02 25.47 -22.75
C THR A 65 -0.73 24.95 -23.98
N ARG A 66 -0.59 25.65 -25.10
CA ARG A 66 -1.27 25.32 -26.37
C ARG A 66 -0.26 25.24 -27.51
N GLY A 67 -0.42 24.24 -28.35
CA GLY A 67 0.19 24.15 -29.67
C GLY A 67 -0.90 24.04 -30.75
N GLU A 68 -0.50 23.86 -32.01
CA GLU A 68 -1.44 23.69 -33.11
C GLU A 68 -2.32 22.44 -32.97
N THR A 69 -1.76 21.34 -32.43
CA THR A 69 -2.43 20.04 -32.35
C THR A 69 -2.62 19.53 -30.91
N TYR A 70 -2.20 20.32 -29.92
CA TYR A 70 -2.25 19.87 -28.51
C TYR A 70 -2.62 20.99 -27.55
N VAL A 71 -3.15 20.56 -26.40
CA VAL A 71 -3.26 21.37 -25.18
C VAL A 71 -2.71 20.55 -24.02
N SER A 72 -1.97 21.21 -23.12
CA SER A 72 -1.55 20.63 -21.84
C SER A 72 -1.98 21.55 -20.70
N CYS A 73 -2.43 20.95 -19.61
CA CYS A 73 -2.69 21.64 -18.35
C CYS A 73 -2.38 20.72 -17.17
N ALA A 74 -2.35 21.29 -15.97
CA ALA A 74 -2.09 20.57 -14.74
C ALA A 74 -3.17 20.80 -13.71
N VAL A 75 -3.32 19.83 -12.80
CA VAL A 75 -4.05 19.97 -11.54
C VAL A 75 -3.07 19.79 -10.38
N GLN A 76 -3.08 20.72 -9.42
CA GLN A 76 -2.28 20.60 -8.21
C GLN A 76 -2.93 19.62 -7.23
N LYS A 77 -2.16 18.63 -6.77
CA LYS A 77 -2.67 17.67 -5.79
C LYS A 77 -2.80 18.30 -4.40
N ASP A 78 -3.96 18.10 -3.81
CA ASP A 78 -4.23 18.40 -2.41
C ASP A 78 -4.52 17.07 -1.67
N ALA A 79 -3.59 16.68 -0.79
CA ALA A 79 -3.74 15.45 0.00
C ALA A 79 -4.59 15.63 1.27
N GLY A 80 -5.14 16.81 1.50
CA GLY A 80 -5.82 17.11 2.76
C GLY A 80 -4.84 17.13 3.93
N ASP A 81 -5.25 16.54 5.03
CA ASP A 81 -4.41 16.41 6.22
C ASP A 81 -3.66 15.06 6.28
N ASP A 82 -3.59 14.33 5.16
CA ASP A 82 -2.77 13.12 5.05
C ASP A 82 -1.28 13.48 4.90
N PRO A 83 -0.34 12.81 5.60
CA PRO A 83 1.09 13.04 5.48
C PRO A 83 1.67 12.44 4.17
N ASP A 84 1.05 12.73 3.05
CA ASP A 84 1.41 12.24 1.73
C ASP A 84 2.56 13.05 1.11
N THR A 85 3.64 12.37 0.72
CA THR A 85 4.82 12.98 0.07
C THR A 85 4.51 13.61 -1.29
N THR A 86 3.37 13.25 -1.89
CA THR A 86 2.90 13.79 -3.18
C THR A 86 2.00 15.01 -3.03
N ASN A 87 1.81 15.54 -1.81
CA ASN A 87 1.02 16.74 -1.60
C ASN A 87 1.63 17.95 -2.31
N GLY A 88 0.80 18.74 -3.00
CA GLY A 88 1.21 19.98 -3.67
C GLY A 88 1.86 19.78 -5.05
N ILE A 89 2.12 18.55 -5.52
CA ILE A 89 2.65 18.31 -6.86
C ILE A 89 1.67 18.70 -7.95
N LEU A 90 2.19 19.06 -9.13
CA LEU A 90 1.41 19.27 -10.32
C LEU A 90 1.35 17.99 -11.17
N VAL A 91 0.14 17.54 -11.47
CA VAL A 91 -0.12 16.40 -12.37
C VAL A 91 -0.63 16.95 -13.69
N TYR A 92 0.18 16.82 -14.72
CA TYR A 92 -0.10 17.31 -16.05
C TYR A 92 -0.77 16.25 -16.92
N VAL A 93 -1.65 16.69 -17.80
CA VAL A 93 -2.11 15.90 -18.94
C VAL A 93 -1.96 16.73 -20.21
N LYS A 94 -1.25 16.17 -21.18
CA LYS A 94 -1.19 16.68 -22.55
C LYS A 94 -2.15 15.86 -23.41
N ALA A 95 -3.11 16.53 -24.04
CA ALA A 95 -4.02 15.97 -25.03
C ALA A 95 -3.59 16.40 -26.42
N GLU A 96 -3.38 15.45 -27.33
CA GLU A 96 -2.95 15.66 -28.70
C GLU A 96 -3.91 14.98 -29.70
N LYS A 97 -4.27 15.68 -30.77
CA LYS A 97 -5.01 15.08 -31.89
C LYS A 97 -4.09 14.24 -32.78
N PHE A 98 -4.53 13.04 -33.15
CA PHE A 98 -3.84 12.25 -34.17
C PHE A 98 -4.83 11.73 -35.23
N SER A 99 -4.31 11.47 -36.44
CA SER A 99 -5.13 10.94 -37.52
C SER A 99 -5.30 9.43 -37.36
N VAL A 100 -6.55 8.97 -37.31
CA VAL A 100 -6.88 7.54 -37.32
C VAL A 100 -6.86 7.07 -38.78
N SER A 101 -6.01 6.08 -39.10
CA SER A 101 -5.94 5.56 -40.48
C SER A 101 -7.21 4.79 -40.84
N ALA A 102 -7.71 4.98 -42.05
CA ALA A 102 -8.93 4.32 -42.55
C ALA A 102 -8.86 2.78 -42.58
N ALA A 103 -7.66 2.20 -42.44
CA ALA A 103 -7.45 0.75 -42.41
C ALA A 103 -7.89 0.07 -41.10
N GLU A 104 -7.99 0.80 -40.00
CA GLU A 104 -8.43 0.28 -38.71
C GLU A 104 -9.96 0.35 -38.49
N GLN A 105 -10.70 0.99 -39.40
CA GLN A 105 -12.16 1.14 -39.35
C GLN A 105 -12.92 -0.03 -39.96
N THR A 106 -12.26 -1.06 -40.52
CA THR A 106 -12.87 -2.19 -41.25
C THR A 106 -13.16 -3.43 -40.37
N GLY A 107 -13.30 -3.28 -39.07
CA GLY A 107 -13.94 -4.31 -38.24
C GLY A 107 -15.46 -4.10 -38.25
N GLN A 108 -16.20 -5.04 -38.88
CA GLN A 108 -17.66 -5.05 -38.98
C GLN A 108 -18.34 -4.75 -37.64
N GLN A 109 -18.78 -3.51 -37.44
CA GLN A 109 -19.80 -3.17 -36.44
C GLN A 109 -20.89 -2.35 -37.13
N GLN A 110 -22.12 -2.81 -36.97
CA GLN A 110 -23.31 -2.19 -37.53
C GLN A 110 -23.41 -0.72 -37.13
N LYS A 111 -23.70 0.14 -38.08
CA LYS A 111 -23.96 1.59 -37.94
C LYS A 111 -25.20 1.86 -37.07
N THR A 112 -25.09 1.75 -35.76
CA THR A 112 -26.18 2.17 -34.84
C THR A 112 -25.71 2.70 -33.49
N GLU A 113 -24.39 2.73 -33.19
CA GLU A 113 -23.85 3.45 -32.05
C GLU A 113 -22.98 4.61 -32.57
N ARG A 114 -23.07 5.79 -31.96
CA ARG A 114 -22.17 6.93 -32.23
C ARG A 114 -20.73 6.44 -32.18
N SER A 115 -19.94 6.71 -33.19
CA SER A 115 -18.53 6.25 -33.20
C SER A 115 -17.81 6.94 -32.04
N ARG A 116 -17.13 6.15 -31.21
CA ARG A 116 -16.37 6.68 -30.08
C ARG A 116 -14.98 7.14 -30.54
N PRO A 117 -14.42 8.18 -29.92
CA PRO A 117 -13.05 8.60 -30.23
C PRO A 117 -12.06 7.48 -29.87
N GLN A 118 -11.02 7.32 -30.69
CA GLN A 118 -9.90 6.44 -30.34
C GLN A 118 -8.98 7.14 -29.36
N ILE A 119 -8.89 6.67 -28.11
CA ILE A 119 -8.07 7.30 -27.07
C ILE A 119 -6.89 6.42 -26.71
N ILE A 120 -5.67 6.96 -26.83
CA ILE A 120 -4.42 6.35 -26.37
C ILE A 120 -3.98 7.05 -25.10
N LEU A 121 -3.75 6.30 -24.02
CA LEU A 121 -3.28 6.83 -22.73
C LEU A 121 -1.93 6.22 -22.36
N ASP A 122 -0.94 7.08 -22.10
CA ASP A 122 0.38 6.67 -21.61
C ASP A 122 0.94 7.63 -20.54
N GLY A 123 2.00 7.21 -19.88
CA GLY A 123 2.78 8.01 -18.94
C GLY A 123 3.97 8.69 -19.62
N GLY A 124 4.20 9.95 -19.28
CA GLY A 124 5.36 10.76 -19.65
C GLY A 124 6.34 10.93 -18.49
N ILE A 125 7.02 12.07 -18.47
CA ILE A 125 8.06 12.40 -17.46
C ILE A 125 7.50 12.25 -16.05
N GLY A 126 8.24 11.54 -15.17
CA GLY A 126 7.94 11.37 -13.76
C GLY A 126 6.73 10.48 -13.44
N VAL A 127 6.10 9.86 -14.45
CA VAL A 127 5.21 8.71 -14.27
C VAL A 127 6.04 7.44 -14.44
N GLY A 128 6.06 6.59 -13.42
CA GLY A 128 6.89 5.40 -13.38
C GLY A 128 6.49 4.36 -14.43
N ARG A 129 7.44 3.50 -14.78
CA ARG A 129 7.21 2.29 -15.60
C ARG A 129 7.30 1.05 -14.74
N VAL A 130 6.41 0.11 -14.98
CA VAL A 130 6.40 -1.19 -14.31
C VAL A 130 7.52 -2.06 -14.86
N THR A 131 8.40 -2.57 -14.00
CA THR A 131 9.55 -3.41 -14.38
C THR A 131 9.45 -4.84 -13.84
N LYS A 132 8.54 -5.10 -12.89
CA LYS A 132 8.35 -6.41 -12.26
C LYS A 132 6.91 -6.89 -12.43
N PRO A 133 6.66 -8.21 -12.53
CA PRO A 133 5.31 -8.76 -12.52
C PRO A 133 4.64 -8.58 -11.14
N GLY A 134 3.32 -8.78 -11.08
CA GLY A 134 2.54 -8.73 -9.82
C GLY A 134 1.66 -7.48 -9.66
N LEU A 135 1.92 -6.42 -10.44
CA LEU A 135 1.02 -5.28 -10.54
C LEU A 135 -0.12 -5.54 -11.54
N SER A 136 -1.15 -4.69 -11.51
CA SER A 136 -2.26 -4.76 -12.47
C SER A 136 -1.86 -4.34 -13.88
N GLN A 137 -0.79 -3.55 -14.02
CA GLN A 137 -0.19 -3.16 -15.29
C GLN A 137 0.85 -4.21 -15.72
N LYS A 138 1.01 -4.38 -17.03
CA LYS A 138 2.04 -5.23 -17.59
C LYS A 138 3.41 -4.58 -17.46
N VAL A 139 4.46 -5.41 -17.45
CA VAL A 139 5.83 -4.93 -17.52
C VAL A 139 6.02 -4.06 -18.78
N GLY A 140 6.64 -2.89 -18.60
CA GLY A 140 6.82 -1.87 -19.64
C GLY A 140 5.70 -0.82 -19.69
N GLU A 141 4.52 -1.06 -19.14
CA GLU A 141 3.44 -0.09 -19.11
C GLU A 141 3.69 1.03 -18.08
N ALA A 142 3.05 2.18 -18.33
CA ALA A 142 3.03 3.27 -17.35
C ALA A 142 2.28 2.84 -16.08
N ALA A 143 2.80 3.23 -14.92
CA ALA A 143 2.22 2.93 -13.61
C ALA A 143 0.94 3.78 -13.36
N ILE A 144 -0.06 3.64 -14.24
CA ILE A 144 -1.40 4.24 -14.11
C ILE A 144 -2.36 3.12 -13.71
N ASN A 145 -2.82 3.13 -12.47
CA ASN A 145 -3.66 2.07 -11.91
C ASN A 145 -5.02 1.97 -12.64
N PRO A 146 -5.70 0.82 -12.59
CA PRO A 146 -6.94 0.58 -13.37
C PRO A 146 -8.02 1.63 -13.15
N VAL A 147 -8.30 2.02 -11.89
CA VAL A 147 -9.35 3.01 -11.60
C VAL A 147 -8.98 4.40 -12.12
N PRO A 148 -7.80 4.99 -11.84
CA PRO A 148 -7.33 6.21 -12.49
C PRO A 148 -7.36 6.15 -14.01
N ARG A 149 -6.91 5.04 -14.61
CA ARG A 149 -6.96 4.84 -16.06
C ARG A 149 -8.39 4.95 -16.59
N ALA A 150 -9.34 4.27 -15.95
CA ALA A 150 -10.76 4.33 -16.33
C ALA A 150 -11.33 5.73 -16.15
N MET A 151 -10.97 6.44 -15.06
CA MET A 151 -11.39 7.83 -14.84
C MET A 151 -10.88 8.76 -15.95
N ILE A 152 -9.58 8.72 -16.25
CA ILE A 152 -8.96 9.55 -17.30
C ILE A 152 -9.61 9.32 -18.65
N LEU A 153 -9.82 8.05 -19.02
CA LEU A 153 -10.44 7.69 -20.31
C LEU A 153 -11.89 8.15 -20.37
N ARG A 154 -12.68 7.93 -19.30
CA ARG A 154 -14.07 8.38 -19.22
C ARG A 154 -14.18 9.90 -19.39
N GLU A 155 -13.39 10.67 -18.63
CA GLU A 155 -13.43 12.13 -18.69
C GLU A 155 -13.03 12.66 -20.08
N ALA A 156 -12.09 12.01 -20.74
CA ALA A 156 -11.68 12.36 -22.12
C ALA A 156 -12.75 11.98 -23.16
N GLU A 157 -13.40 10.82 -23.00
CA GLU A 157 -14.50 10.40 -23.87
C GLU A 157 -15.71 11.34 -23.73
N GLU A 158 -16.12 11.65 -22.52
CA GLU A 158 -17.22 12.58 -22.25
C GLU A 158 -16.93 13.98 -22.84
N ALA A 159 -15.71 14.49 -22.57
CA ALA A 159 -15.29 15.77 -23.15
C ALA A 159 -15.26 15.74 -24.68
N ALA A 160 -14.86 14.65 -25.32
CA ALA A 160 -14.89 14.51 -26.78
C ALA A 160 -16.32 14.46 -27.32
N GLN A 161 -17.23 13.75 -26.62
CA GLN A 161 -18.65 13.66 -26.98
C GLN A 161 -19.37 15.02 -26.87
N GLU A 162 -19.00 15.88 -25.92
CA GLU A 162 -19.55 17.24 -25.80
C GLU A 162 -19.35 18.07 -27.09
N TYR A 163 -18.32 17.74 -27.89
CA TYR A 163 -17.96 18.44 -29.12
C TYR A 163 -18.14 17.58 -30.38
N ASP A 164 -18.88 16.48 -30.31
CA ASP A 164 -19.10 15.53 -31.42
C ASP A 164 -17.78 15.09 -32.10
N TYR A 165 -16.68 14.95 -31.32
CA TYR A 165 -15.36 14.61 -31.85
C TYR A 165 -15.17 13.08 -31.94
N GLU A 166 -14.95 12.57 -33.14
CA GLU A 166 -14.79 11.15 -33.47
C GLU A 166 -13.34 10.74 -33.81
N GLY A 167 -12.40 11.70 -33.77
CA GLY A 167 -11.00 11.48 -34.14
C GLY A 167 -10.16 10.82 -33.06
N GLY A 168 -8.86 10.71 -33.30
CA GLY A 168 -7.89 10.16 -32.35
C GLY A 168 -7.40 11.19 -31.35
N LEU A 169 -7.34 10.78 -30.06
CA LEU A 169 -6.77 11.55 -28.97
C LEU A 169 -5.66 10.76 -28.27
N LYS A 170 -4.49 11.35 -28.16
CA LYS A 170 -3.39 10.81 -27.33
C LYS A 170 -3.28 11.64 -26.05
N LEU A 171 -3.39 10.97 -24.91
CA LEU A 171 -3.24 11.54 -23.59
C LEU A 171 -1.92 11.09 -22.97
N THR A 172 -1.11 12.05 -22.54
CA THR A 172 0.16 11.78 -21.84
C THR A 172 0.10 12.40 -20.46
N VAL A 173 0.12 11.57 -19.41
CA VAL A 173 0.17 12.00 -18.02
C VAL A 173 1.61 12.23 -17.62
N SER A 174 1.93 13.38 -17.02
CA SER A 174 3.30 13.70 -16.56
C SER A 174 3.29 14.32 -15.17
N VAL A 175 4.35 14.03 -14.41
CA VAL A 175 4.59 14.62 -13.08
C VAL A 175 6.07 15.01 -13.00
N PRO A 176 6.48 16.22 -13.39
CA PRO A 176 7.89 16.58 -13.54
C PRO A 176 8.77 16.25 -12.31
N GLN A 177 8.23 16.39 -11.09
CA GLN A 177 8.92 16.07 -9.84
C GLN A 177 8.82 14.58 -9.44
N GLY A 178 8.14 13.77 -10.26
CA GLY A 178 7.74 12.40 -9.89
C GLY A 178 8.92 11.46 -9.65
N GLU A 179 10.02 11.60 -10.38
CA GLU A 179 11.21 10.76 -10.21
C GLU A 179 11.88 10.99 -8.84
N GLU A 180 12.03 12.24 -8.43
CA GLU A 180 12.60 12.56 -7.12
C GLU A 180 11.69 12.16 -5.96
N ILE A 181 10.39 12.34 -6.14
CA ILE A 181 9.39 11.97 -5.12
C ILE A 181 9.31 10.45 -4.99
N ALA A 182 9.39 9.70 -6.10
CA ALA A 182 9.34 8.25 -6.09
C ALA A 182 10.39 7.61 -5.18
N LYS A 183 11.57 8.21 -5.06
CA LYS A 183 12.65 7.76 -4.15
C LYS A 183 12.23 7.72 -2.68
N LYS A 184 11.21 8.51 -2.30
CA LYS A 184 10.66 8.59 -0.93
C LYS A 184 9.38 7.77 -0.74
N THR A 185 8.98 7.02 -1.75
CA THR A 185 7.76 6.19 -1.75
C THR A 185 8.10 4.70 -1.84
N PHE A 186 7.07 3.86 -1.81
CA PHE A 186 7.21 2.42 -2.04
C PHE A 186 7.43 2.05 -3.51
N ASN A 187 7.29 2.96 -4.47
CA ASN A 187 7.36 2.68 -5.90
C ASN A 187 8.62 1.89 -6.32
N PRO A 188 9.85 2.25 -5.90
CA PRO A 188 11.04 1.49 -6.27
C PRO A 188 11.01 0.03 -5.79
N ARG A 189 10.49 -0.23 -4.59
CA ARG A 189 10.33 -1.59 -4.05
C ARG A 189 9.33 -2.40 -4.89
N LEU A 190 8.28 -1.75 -5.36
CA LEU A 190 7.26 -2.32 -6.23
C LEU A 190 7.73 -2.44 -7.71
N GLY A 191 9.01 -2.24 -8.00
CA GLY A 191 9.53 -2.29 -9.37
C GLY A 191 8.92 -1.23 -10.28
N ILE A 192 8.51 -0.09 -9.74
CA ILE A 192 8.06 1.06 -10.50
C ILE A 192 9.21 2.07 -10.54
N LEU A 193 9.82 2.22 -11.71
CA LEU A 193 11.02 3.03 -11.91
C LEU A 193 10.74 4.27 -12.77
N GLY A 194 11.54 5.33 -12.56
CA GLY A 194 11.48 6.57 -13.34
C GLY A 194 10.36 7.53 -12.95
N GLY A 195 9.61 7.24 -11.89
CA GLY A 195 8.55 8.13 -11.42
C GLY A 195 7.60 7.52 -10.41
N ILE A 196 6.53 8.26 -10.11
CA ILE A 196 5.45 7.82 -9.22
C ILE A 196 4.35 7.07 -9.98
N SER A 197 3.51 6.36 -9.23
CA SER A 197 2.26 5.79 -9.72
C SER A 197 1.15 6.85 -9.75
N ILE A 198 0.30 6.78 -10.77
CA ILE A 198 -1.00 7.46 -10.79
C ILE A 198 -2.02 6.49 -10.17
N LEU A 199 -2.45 6.78 -8.94
CA LEU A 199 -3.22 5.87 -8.11
C LEU A 199 -4.44 6.56 -7.46
N GLY A 200 -5.32 5.74 -6.86
CA GLY A 200 -6.49 6.16 -6.10
C GLY A 200 -7.75 5.43 -6.54
N THR A 201 -8.22 4.48 -5.72
CA THR A 201 -9.40 3.64 -6.02
C THR A 201 -10.72 4.38 -5.85
N SER A 202 -10.78 5.34 -4.92
CA SER A 202 -11.97 6.14 -4.63
C SER A 202 -11.95 7.54 -5.24
N GLY A 203 -10.79 7.98 -5.77
CA GLY A 203 -10.55 9.36 -6.20
C GLY A 203 -10.25 10.33 -5.05
N ILE A 204 -10.53 9.94 -3.81
CA ILE A 204 -10.41 10.75 -2.59
C ILE A 204 -9.31 10.19 -1.70
N VAL A 205 -8.55 11.09 -1.06
CA VAL A 205 -7.58 10.74 0.00
C VAL A 205 -8.28 10.90 1.35
N GLU A 206 -8.40 9.80 2.07
CA GLU A 206 -8.84 9.78 3.46
C GLU A 206 -7.60 9.76 4.36
N PRO A 207 -7.34 10.80 5.18
CA PRO A 207 -6.14 10.86 6.00
C PRO A 207 -5.99 9.66 6.93
N MET A 208 -4.75 9.12 7.01
CA MET A 208 -4.39 7.99 7.86
C MET A 208 -5.27 6.74 7.61
N SER A 209 -5.57 6.44 6.35
CA SER A 209 -6.43 5.32 5.97
C SER A 209 -5.77 3.97 6.27
N GLU A 210 -6.35 3.20 7.19
CA GLU A 210 -5.94 1.82 7.47
C GLU A 210 -6.10 0.92 6.24
N LYS A 211 -7.19 1.12 5.50
CA LYS A 211 -7.45 0.38 4.26
C LYS A 211 -6.36 0.60 3.21
N ALA A 212 -5.83 1.82 3.09
CA ALA A 212 -4.73 2.10 2.17
C ALA A 212 -3.42 1.42 2.58
N LEU A 213 -3.15 1.31 3.90
CA LEU A 213 -2.00 0.57 4.41
C LEU A 213 -2.13 -0.94 4.16
N ILE A 214 -3.29 -1.51 4.42
CA ILE A 214 -3.58 -2.94 4.16
C ILE A 214 -3.43 -3.23 2.66
N GLU A 215 -3.96 -2.38 1.80
CA GLU A 215 -3.81 -2.53 0.34
C GLU A 215 -2.33 -2.47 -0.10
N SER A 216 -1.52 -1.63 0.53
CA SER A 216 -0.08 -1.58 0.24
C SER A 216 0.63 -2.89 0.61
N ILE A 217 0.27 -3.49 1.75
CA ILE A 217 0.79 -4.81 2.17
C ILE A 217 0.38 -5.89 1.16
N HIS A 218 -0.89 -5.86 0.71
CA HIS A 218 -1.42 -6.78 -0.28
C HIS A 218 -0.64 -6.71 -1.61
N VAL A 219 -0.38 -5.51 -2.11
CA VAL A 219 0.37 -5.29 -3.36
C VAL A 219 1.80 -5.80 -3.22
N GLU A 220 2.48 -5.49 -2.10
CA GLU A 220 3.85 -5.94 -1.84
C GLU A 220 3.91 -7.48 -1.77
N MET A 221 3.01 -8.12 -1.02
CA MET A 221 2.92 -9.57 -0.91
C MET A 221 2.66 -10.25 -2.26
N LYS A 222 1.76 -9.69 -3.06
CA LYS A 222 1.46 -10.20 -4.40
C LYS A 222 2.67 -10.17 -5.32
N GLN A 223 3.50 -9.14 -5.23
CA GLN A 223 4.73 -9.06 -6.01
C GLN A 223 5.72 -10.15 -5.63
N HIS A 224 5.95 -10.37 -4.33
CA HIS A 224 6.80 -11.45 -3.84
C HIS A 224 6.29 -12.80 -4.34
N PHE A 225 5.00 -13.06 -4.21
CA PHE A 225 4.39 -14.30 -4.69
C PHE A 225 4.53 -14.49 -6.21
N CYS A 226 4.33 -13.43 -7.02
CA CYS A 226 4.51 -13.48 -8.48
C CYS A 226 5.97 -13.65 -8.91
N GLN A 227 6.93 -13.38 -8.04
CA GLN A 227 8.35 -13.64 -8.25
C GLN A 227 8.74 -15.08 -7.85
N GLY A 228 7.80 -15.89 -7.36
CA GLY A 228 8.03 -17.28 -6.96
C GLY A 228 8.27 -17.47 -5.47
N GLU A 229 8.24 -16.39 -4.67
CA GLU A 229 8.41 -16.48 -3.23
C GLU A 229 7.16 -17.06 -2.57
N ASN A 230 7.21 -18.33 -2.22
CA ASN A 230 6.12 -19.04 -1.56
C ASN A 230 6.18 -18.95 -0.03
N TYR A 231 7.34 -18.61 0.53
CA TYR A 231 7.59 -18.43 1.96
C TYR A 231 8.04 -17.00 2.19
N ILE A 232 7.28 -16.26 2.98
CA ILE A 232 7.41 -14.80 3.11
C ILE A 232 7.89 -14.42 4.50
N LEU A 233 8.86 -13.51 4.53
CA LEU A 233 9.36 -12.91 5.75
C LEU A 233 8.56 -11.63 6.05
N VAL A 234 8.01 -11.52 7.25
CA VAL A 234 7.14 -10.39 7.65
C VAL A 234 7.63 -9.77 8.95
N THR A 235 7.69 -8.43 8.98
CA THR A 235 8.04 -7.68 10.19
C THR A 235 6.94 -6.68 10.57
N PRO A 236 6.39 -6.73 11.80
CA PRO A 236 5.39 -5.76 12.27
C PRO A 236 5.94 -4.37 12.63
N GLY A 237 7.09 -3.99 12.11
CA GLY A 237 7.69 -2.68 12.37
C GLY A 237 9.17 -2.61 12.01
N ASN A 238 9.80 -1.47 12.28
CA ASN A 238 11.19 -1.24 11.89
C ASN A 238 12.20 -2.08 12.70
N TYR A 239 11.96 -2.29 14.00
CA TYR A 239 12.85 -3.08 14.87
C TYR A 239 13.07 -4.51 14.36
N GLY A 240 12.08 -5.13 13.72
CA GLY A 240 12.22 -6.46 13.13
C GLY A 240 13.25 -6.51 12.01
N ALA A 241 13.24 -5.51 11.15
CA ALA A 241 14.19 -5.41 10.04
C ALA A 241 15.65 -5.18 10.53
N ASP A 242 15.82 -4.38 11.60
CA ASP A 242 17.13 -4.15 12.21
C ASP A 242 17.64 -5.43 12.89
N TYR A 243 16.77 -6.13 13.63
CA TYR A 243 17.11 -7.40 14.26
C TYR A 243 17.52 -8.48 13.24
N LEU A 244 16.79 -8.59 12.13
CA LEU A 244 17.11 -9.51 11.04
C LEU A 244 18.52 -9.26 10.49
N ARG A 245 18.85 -8.00 10.23
CA ARG A 245 20.17 -7.60 9.69
C ARG A 245 21.32 -7.98 10.61
N GLU A 246 21.13 -7.83 11.91
CA GLU A 246 22.17 -7.98 12.91
C GLU A 246 22.34 -9.41 13.43
N HIS A 247 21.27 -10.21 13.44
CA HIS A 247 21.23 -11.47 14.20
C HIS A 247 20.80 -12.69 13.38
N MET A 248 20.28 -12.49 12.15
CA MET A 248 19.77 -13.61 11.35
C MET A 248 20.39 -13.62 9.96
N SER A 249 20.90 -14.78 9.53
CA SER A 249 21.42 -15.00 8.17
C SER A 249 20.29 -15.27 7.17
N ILE A 250 19.29 -14.39 7.13
CA ILE A 250 18.16 -14.44 6.21
C ILE A 250 18.21 -13.17 5.34
N PRO A 251 17.89 -13.23 4.04
CA PRO A 251 17.76 -12.04 3.20
C PRO A 251 16.67 -11.13 3.75
N PHE A 252 17.06 -10.04 4.42
CA PHE A 252 16.13 -9.10 5.05
C PHE A 252 15.57 -8.07 4.07
N GLU A 253 16.17 -7.93 2.89
CA GLU A 253 15.79 -6.96 1.87
C GLU A 253 14.38 -7.24 1.32
N ASN A 254 13.97 -8.50 1.31
CA ASN A 254 12.68 -8.97 0.85
C ASN A 254 11.61 -9.07 1.96
N ASN A 255 11.82 -8.44 3.14
CA ASN A 255 10.80 -8.49 4.18
C ASN A 255 9.63 -7.55 3.91
N ILE A 256 8.41 -8.04 4.14
CA ILE A 256 7.18 -7.26 4.08
C ILE A 256 6.90 -6.63 5.44
N LYS A 257 6.57 -5.33 5.46
CA LYS A 257 6.20 -4.64 6.69
C LYS A 257 4.69 -4.64 6.88
N CYS A 258 4.19 -5.48 7.78
CA CYS A 258 2.73 -5.58 8.03
C CYS A 258 2.19 -4.55 9.04
N SER A 259 3.01 -3.66 9.59
CA SER A 259 2.60 -2.69 10.61
C SER A 259 1.93 -3.37 11.82
N ASN A 260 0.65 -3.14 12.04
CA ASN A 260 -0.15 -3.73 13.12
C ASN A 260 -1.12 -4.81 12.61
N TYR A 261 -1.16 -5.06 11.30
CA TYR A 261 -2.18 -5.85 10.62
C TYR A 261 -1.75 -7.32 10.43
N VAL A 262 -1.44 -7.99 11.55
CA VAL A 262 -0.99 -9.40 11.55
C VAL A 262 -2.07 -10.31 10.97
N GLY A 263 -3.32 -10.13 11.39
CA GLY A 263 -4.44 -10.96 10.94
C GLY A 263 -4.73 -10.79 9.44
N GLU A 264 -4.85 -9.56 9.00
CA GLU A 264 -5.09 -9.23 7.58
C GLU A 264 -3.94 -9.74 6.69
N THR A 265 -2.70 -9.72 7.20
CA THR A 265 -1.54 -10.25 6.48
C THR A 265 -1.64 -11.76 6.29
N ILE A 266 -2.08 -12.50 7.31
CA ILE A 266 -2.32 -13.95 7.22
C ILE A 266 -3.45 -14.24 6.22
N ASP A 267 -4.56 -13.54 6.32
CA ASP A 267 -5.72 -13.74 5.45
C ASP A 267 -5.35 -13.51 3.96
N MET A 268 -4.61 -12.43 3.67
CA MET A 268 -4.13 -12.15 2.31
C MET A 268 -3.18 -13.22 1.78
N ALA A 269 -2.30 -13.77 2.62
CA ALA A 269 -1.39 -14.83 2.24
C ALA A 269 -2.13 -16.12 1.87
N ILE A 270 -3.19 -16.46 2.62
CA ILE A 270 -4.06 -17.61 2.32
C ILE A 270 -4.76 -17.40 0.98
N ASP A 271 -5.39 -16.25 0.77
CA ASP A 271 -6.10 -15.92 -0.46
C ASP A 271 -5.19 -15.97 -1.71
N MET A 272 -3.92 -15.61 -1.56
CA MET A 272 -2.93 -15.66 -2.64
C MET A 272 -2.33 -17.06 -2.88
N GLY A 273 -2.50 -18.00 -1.95
CA GLY A 273 -1.88 -19.33 -2.01
C GLY A 273 -0.41 -19.37 -1.57
N VAL A 274 0.02 -18.40 -0.75
CA VAL A 274 1.32 -18.41 -0.08
C VAL A 274 1.41 -19.63 0.84
N LYS A 275 2.56 -20.31 0.86
CA LYS A 275 2.74 -21.55 1.61
C LYS A 275 3.12 -21.34 3.08
N GLY A 276 3.75 -20.21 3.39
CA GLY A 276 4.10 -19.92 4.78
C GLY A 276 4.57 -18.49 5.03
N ILE A 277 4.46 -18.06 6.29
CA ILE A 277 4.92 -16.75 6.78
C ILE A 277 5.78 -16.94 8.03
N LEU A 278 6.95 -16.34 8.04
CA LEU A 278 7.76 -16.14 9.24
C LEU A 278 7.62 -14.69 9.71
N PHE A 279 7.08 -14.51 10.91
CA PHE A 279 7.07 -13.21 11.58
C PHE A 279 8.35 -13.02 12.40
N VAL A 280 9.02 -11.87 12.22
CA VAL A 280 10.12 -11.46 13.12
C VAL A 280 9.74 -10.15 13.79
N ALA A 281 9.53 -10.21 15.10
CA ALA A 281 8.79 -9.17 15.80
C ALA A 281 9.33 -8.86 17.20
N HIS A 282 9.33 -7.56 17.54
CA HIS A 282 9.61 -7.12 18.91
C HIS A 282 8.45 -7.50 19.84
N ILE A 283 8.79 -7.97 21.05
CA ILE A 283 7.84 -8.43 22.08
C ILE A 283 6.75 -7.40 22.40
N GLY A 284 7.08 -6.11 22.39
CA GLY A 284 6.15 -5.03 22.72
C GLY A 284 4.89 -4.98 21.85
N LYS A 285 4.94 -5.54 20.64
CA LYS A 285 3.78 -5.72 19.78
C LYS A 285 3.29 -7.18 19.79
N PHE A 286 4.21 -8.13 19.67
CA PHE A 286 3.85 -9.49 19.30
C PHE A 286 3.34 -10.33 20.48
N VAL A 287 3.62 -9.92 21.73
CA VAL A 287 2.99 -10.53 22.92
C VAL A 287 1.47 -10.51 22.85
N LYS A 288 0.87 -9.53 22.18
CA LYS A 288 -0.58 -9.42 22.01
C LYS A 288 -1.17 -10.57 21.21
N VAL A 289 -0.40 -11.11 20.26
CA VAL A 289 -0.79 -12.28 19.45
C VAL A 289 -0.99 -13.51 20.34
N ALA A 290 -0.25 -13.62 21.46
CA ALA A 290 -0.47 -14.69 22.45
C ALA A 290 -1.84 -14.65 23.18
N ALA A 291 -2.60 -13.56 22.99
CA ALA A 291 -3.99 -13.42 23.39
C ALA A 291 -4.98 -13.44 22.22
N GLY A 292 -4.53 -13.75 20.99
CA GLY A 292 -5.35 -13.73 19.79
C GLY A 292 -5.63 -12.32 19.24
N ILE A 293 -4.90 -11.30 19.72
CA ILE A 293 -5.04 -9.91 19.24
C ILE A 293 -4.24 -9.77 17.95
N MET A 294 -4.93 -9.83 16.81
CA MET A 294 -4.33 -9.85 15.47
C MET A 294 -4.09 -8.47 14.88
N ASN A 295 -4.77 -7.43 15.38
CA ASN A 295 -4.39 -6.03 15.14
C ASN A 295 -3.66 -5.52 16.39
N THR A 296 -2.34 -5.38 16.30
CA THR A 296 -1.48 -5.06 17.45
C THR A 296 -1.45 -3.58 17.81
N HIS A 297 -2.27 -2.73 17.15
CA HIS A 297 -2.36 -1.31 17.48
C HIS A 297 -2.94 -1.11 18.89
N SER A 298 -2.38 -0.16 19.66
CA SER A 298 -2.80 0.09 21.03
C SER A 298 -4.25 0.58 21.17
N HIS A 299 -4.80 1.20 20.14
CA HIS A 299 -6.22 1.60 20.11
C HIS A 299 -7.18 0.42 19.94
N CYS A 300 -6.72 -0.70 19.35
CA CYS A 300 -7.55 -1.90 19.21
C CYS A 300 -7.59 -2.69 20.50
N ALA A 301 -6.43 -2.91 21.08
CA ALA A 301 -6.29 -3.57 22.38
C ALA A 301 -4.88 -3.34 22.97
N ASP A 302 -4.77 -3.39 24.29
CA ASP A 302 -3.50 -3.60 24.96
C ASP A 302 -3.53 -5.01 25.59
N GLY A 303 -3.31 -5.20 26.85
CA GLY A 303 -3.31 -6.50 27.53
C GLY A 303 -1.93 -7.17 27.55
N ARG A 304 -0.86 -6.42 27.27
CA ARG A 304 0.53 -6.93 27.29
C ARG A 304 0.92 -7.48 28.66
N MET A 305 0.60 -6.74 29.72
CA MET A 305 0.93 -7.11 31.10
C MET A 305 0.08 -8.29 31.57
N GLU A 306 -1.20 -8.32 31.20
CA GLU A 306 -2.12 -9.43 31.50
C GLU A 306 -1.65 -10.73 30.82
N VAL A 307 -1.18 -10.66 29.57
CA VAL A 307 -0.65 -11.82 28.85
C VAL A 307 0.63 -12.34 29.53
N LEU A 308 1.58 -11.44 29.85
CA LEU A 308 2.81 -11.82 30.52
C LEU A 308 2.53 -12.35 31.94
N CYS A 309 1.65 -11.70 32.70
CA CYS A 309 1.22 -12.14 34.01
C CYS A 309 0.60 -13.57 33.99
N ALA A 310 -0.38 -13.78 33.06
CA ALA A 310 -1.01 -15.10 32.94
C ALA A 310 -0.01 -16.17 32.47
N SER A 311 0.94 -15.82 31.63
CA SER A 311 2.01 -16.72 31.18
C SER A 311 3.01 -17.03 32.30
N ALA A 312 3.36 -16.05 33.12
CA ALA A 312 4.21 -16.23 34.29
C ALA A 312 3.59 -17.19 35.31
N ILE A 313 2.29 -17.05 35.60
CA ILE A 313 1.57 -17.97 36.49
C ILE A 313 1.59 -19.40 35.94
N ARG A 314 1.39 -19.58 34.63
CA ARG A 314 1.48 -20.90 33.98
C ARG A 314 2.88 -21.49 34.03
N ALA A 315 3.90 -20.66 34.01
CA ALA A 315 5.31 -21.04 34.16
C ALA A 315 5.73 -21.32 35.60
N GLY A 316 4.81 -21.21 36.57
CA GLY A 316 5.08 -21.45 37.99
C GLY A 316 5.47 -20.20 38.79
N GLY A 317 5.28 -19.01 38.20
CA GLY A 317 5.54 -17.73 38.87
C GLY A 317 4.66 -17.48 40.09
N SER A 318 5.22 -16.79 41.10
CA SER A 318 4.52 -16.44 42.31
C SER A 318 3.45 -15.35 42.10
N LEU A 319 2.49 -15.25 43.01
CA LEU A 319 1.50 -14.16 42.99
C LEU A 319 2.17 -12.78 43.13
N GLU A 320 3.29 -12.69 43.81
CA GLU A 320 4.06 -11.47 43.98
C GLU A 320 4.68 -11.03 42.61
N CYS A 321 5.36 -11.95 41.94
CA CYS A 321 5.84 -11.73 40.57
C CYS A 321 4.71 -11.29 39.61
N ALA A 322 3.56 -11.95 39.68
CA ALA A 322 2.40 -11.62 38.85
C ALA A 322 1.89 -10.18 39.12
N ARG A 323 1.87 -9.72 40.35
CA ARG A 323 1.50 -8.34 40.72
C ARG A 323 2.50 -7.33 40.19
N GLU A 324 3.80 -7.59 40.33
CA GLU A 324 4.84 -6.70 39.83
C GLU A 324 4.79 -6.57 38.27
N ILE A 325 4.50 -7.66 37.56
CA ILE A 325 4.30 -7.62 36.13
C ILE A 325 3.12 -6.69 35.76
N LEU A 326 2.01 -6.75 36.48
CA LEU A 326 0.82 -5.91 36.21
C LEU A 326 1.08 -4.42 36.46
N GLU A 327 2.04 -4.07 37.33
CA GLU A 327 2.44 -2.69 37.62
C GLU A 327 3.46 -2.15 36.60
N ALA A 328 4.05 -3.01 35.78
CA ALA A 328 5.05 -2.61 34.80
C ALA A 328 4.42 -1.71 33.71
N GLY A 329 5.10 -0.63 33.34
CA GLY A 329 4.66 0.31 32.31
C GLY A 329 5.02 -0.14 30.89
N THR A 330 6.07 -0.97 30.76
CA THR A 330 6.59 -1.46 29.47
C THR A 330 6.84 -2.96 29.50
N THR A 331 6.90 -3.57 28.32
CA THR A 331 7.26 -4.99 28.20
C THR A 331 8.67 -5.28 28.69
N ASP A 332 9.63 -4.37 28.51
CA ASP A 332 11.01 -4.57 28.98
C ASP A 332 11.09 -4.52 30.51
N GLU A 333 10.29 -3.67 31.18
CA GLU A 333 10.14 -3.69 32.63
C GLU A 333 9.53 -5.01 33.12
N ALA A 334 8.49 -5.51 32.45
CA ALA A 334 7.89 -6.81 32.80
C ALA A 334 8.88 -7.97 32.59
N LEU A 335 9.71 -7.92 31.53
CA LEU A 335 10.80 -8.90 31.31
C LEU A 335 11.85 -8.81 32.41
N ALA A 336 12.20 -7.62 32.91
CA ALA A 336 13.11 -7.45 34.05
C ALA A 336 12.56 -8.07 35.33
N VAL A 337 11.26 -7.95 35.61
CA VAL A 337 10.60 -8.64 36.71
C VAL A 337 10.74 -10.15 36.52
N LEU A 338 10.38 -10.70 35.36
CA LEU A 338 10.49 -12.13 35.07
C LEU A 338 11.92 -12.66 35.24
N ASP A 339 12.92 -11.89 34.80
CA ASP A 339 14.33 -12.24 34.96
C ASP A 339 14.75 -12.25 36.42
N SER A 340 14.34 -11.26 37.22
CA SER A 340 14.64 -11.16 38.63
C SER A 340 14.08 -12.35 39.47
N TYR A 341 12.95 -12.89 39.02
CA TYR A 341 12.35 -14.11 39.62
C TYR A 341 12.87 -15.41 38.98
N GLY A 342 13.77 -15.34 37.99
CA GLY A 342 14.40 -16.50 37.35
C GLY A 342 13.45 -17.35 36.50
N ILE A 343 12.35 -16.78 35.99
CA ILE A 343 11.31 -17.49 35.21
C ILE A 343 11.10 -16.89 33.84
N LEU A 344 12.01 -16.04 33.36
CA LEU A 344 11.90 -15.38 32.07
C LEU A 344 11.78 -16.41 30.93
N LYS A 345 12.67 -17.39 30.89
CA LYS A 345 12.73 -18.41 29.84
C LYS A 345 11.46 -19.27 29.79
N GLU A 346 11.01 -19.72 30.92
CA GLU A 346 9.81 -20.55 31.10
C GLU A 346 8.55 -19.79 30.71
N THR A 347 8.45 -18.52 31.13
CA THR A 347 7.34 -17.64 30.77
C THR A 347 7.31 -17.38 29.26
N MET A 348 8.46 -17.12 28.64
CA MET A 348 8.53 -16.90 27.21
C MET A 348 8.22 -18.16 26.42
N ALA A 349 8.55 -19.36 26.90
CA ALA A 349 8.13 -20.61 26.28
C ALA A 349 6.60 -20.71 26.22
N VAL A 350 5.88 -20.36 27.29
CA VAL A 350 4.42 -20.31 27.32
C VAL A 350 3.87 -19.27 26.36
N VAL A 351 4.50 -18.08 26.28
CA VAL A 351 4.11 -17.03 25.33
C VAL A 351 4.25 -17.52 23.89
N MET A 352 5.38 -18.17 23.55
CA MET A 352 5.63 -18.68 22.21
C MET A 352 4.65 -19.79 21.80
N GLU A 353 4.31 -20.70 22.72
CA GLU A 353 3.27 -21.71 22.50
C GLU A 353 1.92 -21.06 22.19
N LYS A 354 1.54 -20.01 22.93
CA LYS A 354 0.29 -19.28 22.70
C LYS A 354 0.30 -18.51 21.39
N ILE A 355 1.42 -17.91 21.03
CA ILE A 355 1.56 -17.25 19.71
C ILE A 355 1.31 -18.28 18.61
N GLN A 356 2.00 -19.44 18.64
CA GLN A 356 1.80 -20.48 17.62
C GLN A 356 0.33 -20.90 17.57
N PHE A 357 -0.28 -21.18 18.71
CA PHE A 357 -1.70 -21.58 18.79
C PHE A 357 -2.62 -20.58 18.08
N TYR A 358 -2.46 -19.28 18.31
CA TYR A 358 -3.33 -18.28 17.70
C TYR A 358 -3.01 -17.98 16.25
N LEU A 359 -1.76 -18.16 15.81
CA LEU A 359 -1.40 -18.11 14.40
C LEU A 359 -2.07 -19.26 13.63
N ASP A 360 -1.96 -20.50 14.15
CA ASP A 360 -2.60 -21.69 13.56
C ASP A 360 -4.12 -21.55 13.57
N HIS A 361 -4.69 -21.06 14.67
CA HIS A 361 -6.14 -20.82 14.78
C HIS A 361 -6.64 -19.80 13.76
N ARG A 362 -5.88 -18.72 13.50
CA ARG A 362 -6.25 -17.70 12.50
C ARG A 362 -6.22 -18.25 11.09
N SER A 363 -5.24 -19.07 10.76
CA SER A 363 -5.06 -19.61 9.41
C SER A 363 -5.86 -20.90 9.18
N TYR A 364 -6.50 -21.46 10.21
CA TYR A 364 -7.09 -22.81 10.16
C TYR A 364 -6.07 -23.85 9.66
N GLU A 365 -4.80 -23.66 10.00
CA GLU A 365 -3.67 -24.51 9.56
C GLU A 365 -3.53 -24.64 8.04
N GLN A 366 -4.04 -23.67 7.27
CA GLN A 366 -3.98 -23.71 5.79
C GLN A 366 -2.59 -23.38 5.24
N ILE A 367 -1.80 -22.62 5.99
CA ILE A 367 -0.43 -22.23 5.64
C ILE A 367 0.48 -22.40 6.84
N LEU A 368 1.78 -22.61 6.61
CA LEU A 368 2.77 -22.74 7.67
C LEU A 368 3.04 -21.35 8.29
N LEU A 369 2.83 -21.21 9.60
CA LEU A 369 3.06 -19.96 10.31
C LEU A 369 4.05 -20.13 11.45
N GLY A 370 4.95 -19.17 11.59
CA GLY A 370 5.92 -19.14 12.67
C GLY A 370 6.33 -17.73 13.05
N ALA A 371 6.93 -17.61 14.22
CA ALA A 371 7.42 -16.35 14.73
C ALA A 371 8.74 -16.46 15.49
N VAL A 372 9.59 -15.45 15.31
CA VAL A 372 10.76 -15.15 16.11
C VAL A 372 10.47 -13.88 16.88
N VAL A 373 10.55 -13.95 18.22
CA VAL A 373 10.24 -12.82 19.10
C VAL A 373 11.50 -12.40 19.87
N PHE A 374 11.76 -11.10 19.88
CA PHE A 374 12.94 -10.51 20.49
C PHE A 374 12.60 -9.24 21.29
N SER A 375 13.53 -8.83 22.14
CA SER A 375 13.62 -7.50 22.78
C SER A 375 14.94 -6.85 22.41
N ASN A 376 14.97 -5.53 22.35
CA ASN A 376 16.22 -4.79 22.15
C ASN A 376 17.15 -4.87 23.36
N VAL A 377 16.63 -5.20 24.53
CA VAL A 377 17.39 -5.33 25.79
C VAL A 377 17.82 -6.77 26.04
N TYR A 378 16.94 -7.74 25.81
CA TYR A 378 17.14 -9.15 26.14
C TYR A 378 17.52 -10.02 24.93
N GLY A 379 17.62 -9.44 23.73
CA GLY A 379 17.91 -10.20 22.52
C GLY A 379 16.77 -11.17 22.14
N LEU A 380 17.13 -12.36 21.69
CA LEU A 380 16.15 -13.41 21.34
C LEU A 380 15.41 -13.90 22.59
N LEU A 381 14.09 -13.77 22.58
CA LEU A 381 13.22 -14.23 23.65
C LEU A 381 12.62 -15.61 23.38
N GLY A 382 12.45 -15.97 22.12
CA GLY A 382 11.96 -17.29 21.75
C GLY A 382 11.55 -17.40 20.30
N GLN A 383 11.29 -18.65 19.90
CA GLN A 383 10.79 -19.01 18.58
C GLN A 383 9.60 -19.93 18.73
N THR A 384 8.64 -19.82 17.81
CA THR A 384 7.53 -20.79 17.76
C THR A 384 7.99 -22.09 17.14
N ARG A 385 7.19 -23.16 17.31
CA ARG A 385 7.48 -24.53 16.85
C ARG A 385 7.94 -24.58 15.36
N ASP A 386 7.24 -23.85 14.48
CA ASP A 386 7.42 -23.95 13.04
C ASP A 386 8.40 -22.89 12.47
N ALA A 387 8.98 -22.05 13.34
CA ALA A 387 9.86 -20.97 12.92
C ALA A 387 11.17 -21.47 12.25
N GLU A 388 11.78 -22.55 12.77
CA GLU A 388 13.02 -23.09 12.24
C GLU A 388 12.82 -23.66 10.82
N GLU A 389 11.73 -24.38 10.58
CA GLU A 389 11.37 -24.87 9.24
C GLU A 389 11.19 -23.70 8.26
N LEU A 390 10.50 -22.65 8.66
CA LEU A 390 10.28 -21.45 7.84
C LEU A 390 11.58 -20.71 7.53
N ILE A 391 12.50 -20.62 8.50
CA ILE A 391 13.83 -20.04 8.28
C ILE A 391 14.55 -20.80 7.16
N HIS A 392 14.56 -22.13 7.24
CA HIS A 392 15.17 -22.98 6.21
C HIS A 392 14.53 -22.79 4.84
N LYS A 393 13.19 -22.78 4.76
CA LYS A 393 12.46 -22.60 3.50
C LYS A 393 12.74 -21.24 2.84
N ILE A 394 12.82 -20.18 3.63
CA ILE A 394 13.15 -18.83 3.13
C ILE A 394 14.60 -18.78 2.63
N GLN A 395 15.54 -19.42 3.34
CA GLN A 395 16.95 -19.48 2.91
C GLN A 395 17.11 -20.29 1.61
N GLU A 396 16.47 -21.45 1.50
CA GLU A 396 16.48 -22.28 0.28
C GLU A 396 15.93 -21.51 -0.93
N GLN A 397 14.82 -20.79 -0.74
CA GLN A 397 14.19 -19.97 -1.77
C GLN A 397 15.14 -18.87 -2.29
N ALA A 398 15.86 -18.19 -1.40
CA ALA A 398 16.82 -17.15 -1.76
C ALA A 398 18.06 -17.67 -2.51
N VAL A 399 18.49 -18.91 -2.25
CA VAL A 399 19.63 -19.51 -2.96
C VAL A 399 19.23 -19.91 -4.38
N GLY A 400 18.00 -20.43 -4.58
CA GLY A 400 17.50 -20.82 -5.90
C GLY A 400 17.32 -19.64 -6.87
N GLU A 401 17.12 -18.43 -6.38
CA GLU A 401 17.04 -17.21 -7.22
C GLU A 401 18.41 -16.77 -7.77
N ASN A 402 19.50 -17.02 -7.04
CA ASN A 402 20.85 -16.65 -7.48
C ASN A 402 21.41 -17.59 -8.59
N ASP A 403 20.84 -18.79 -8.76
CA ASP A 403 21.27 -19.74 -9.80
C ASP A 403 20.53 -19.51 -11.15
N ILE A 404 19.53 -18.64 -11.22
CA ILE A 404 18.71 -18.35 -12.41
C ILE A 404 19.02 -16.98 -13.03
N SER A 405 19.78 -16.13 -12.33
CA SER A 405 20.22 -14.80 -12.77
C SER A 405 21.64 -14.87 -13.31
#